data_81646c07bd3fbfacc92706db8c2e5efc
#
_entry.id   81646c07bd3fbfacc92706db8c2e5efc
#
_cell.length_a   1.000
_cell.length_b   1.000
_cell.length_c   1.000
_cell.angle_alpha   90.00
_cell.angle_beta   90.00
_cell.angle_gamma   90.00
#
_symmetry.space_group_name_H-M   'P 1'
#
loop_
_entity.id
_entity.type
_entity.pdbx_description
1 polymer ?
#
loop_
_entity_poly.entity_id
_entity_poly.type
_entity_poly.pdbx_seq_one_letter_code
_entity_poly.pdbx_strand_id
1 'polypeptide(L)'
;MASSLCCPLPLGIPLAHYKPPSRLPVPSLAVAASSDPIVTSSSSGESTRLITFLGKGGSGKTTSAIFAAQHYAMAGLNTCLVVHSQDTTADYLLNCKIGNSQVECDTNLSAVRLETTKMLLEPLNRLKQADAKLNLTQGSLGGIVGEELGVLPGMDSIFLALSLERLVGFLGTTAPKNQPKKFDIVIYDGSSSDETLRMMGATSKARLYLKYLRNLAEKTDLGRLAAPSLLGLVDEAMSISGNRPYFDGKMSAEIWDSLDELLARGSFAFLNPQRFGCFLAMDPNNPTSDSSALRYWGCTIQAGGQVSGAFGVTSQQLDVDSMDRVKKNFSPLPSAFISSTLMNSPIAWNRILMDPANEEARHILTSFASQCSTITSSVKFDSKRKVVTLFMPGFDKSEIKLYQYRGGSELLVEAGDQRRAIALPPEIQGKVGGAKFMDRNLVVTLL
;
A
#
# COMPACT_ATOMS: atom_id res chain seq x y z
N MET A 1 -45.41 11.35 -12.48
CA MET A 1 -45.74 9.94 -12.24
C MET A 1 -44.52 9.12 -12.58
N ALA A 2 -43.74 8.78 -11.60
CA ALA A 2 -42.55 7.96 -11.76
C ALA A 2 -42.66 6.76 -10.82
N SER A 3 -42.86 5.59 -11.40
CA SER A 3 -43.02 4.33 -10.69
C SER A 3 -41.63 3.75 -10.35
N SER A 4 -41.38 3.65 -9.07
CA SER A 4 -40.23 2.95 -8.48
C SER A 4 -40.47 1.43 -8.55
N LEU A 5 -39.56 0.69 -9.18
CA LEU A 5 -39.52 -0.77 -9.15
C LEU A 5 -38.37 -1.20 -8.26
N CYS A 6 -38.68 -1.50 -7.01
CA CYS A 6 -37.82 -2.28 -6.11
C CYS A 6 -38.16 -3.76 -6.27
N CYS A 7 -37.22 -4.58 -6.73
CA CYS A 7 -37.27 -6.03 -6.59
C CYS A 7 -36.39 -6.48 -5.43
N PRO A 8 -36.88 -7.19 -4.44
CA PRO A 8 -36.06 -7.89 -3.47
C PRO A 8 -35.72 -9.31 -3.96
N LEU A 9 -34.46 -9.68 -3.96
CA LEU A 9 -33.99 -11.05 -4.17
C LEU A 9 -34.11 -11.85 -2.87
N PRO A 10 -34.60 -13.08 -2.90
CA PRO A 10 -34.66 -13.96 -1.73
C PRO A 10 -33.36 -14.75 -1.62
N LEU A 11 -32.62 -14.58 -0.53
CA LEU A 11 -31.54 -15.46 -0.12
C LEU A 11 -32.02 -16.36 1.01
N GLY A 12 -32.46 -17.53 0.66
CA GLY A 12 -32.64 -18.65 1.57
C GLY A 12 -31.87 -19.85 1.07
N ILE A 13 -30.70 -20.13 1.66
CA ILE A 13 -29.97 -21.39 1.49
C ILE A 13 -29.95 -22.10 2.85
N PRO A 14 -30.40 -23.34 2.98
CA PRO A 14 -30.41 -24.05 4.24
C PRO A 14 -29.02 -24.51 4.64
N LEU A 15 -28.68 -24.30 5.91
CA LEU A 15 -27.47 -24.76 6.57
C LEU A 15 -27.48 -26.29 6.68
N ALA A 16 -26.67 -26.96 5.88
CA ALA A 16 -26.35 -28.37 6.07
C ALA A 16 -25.29 -28.49 7.18
N HIS A 17 -25.57 -29.34 8.16
CA HIS A 17 -24.68 -29.72 9.26
C HIS A 17 -23.36 -30.32 8.72
N TYR A 18 -22.25 -29.63 8.89
CA TYR A 18 -20.94 -30.12 8.55
C TYR A 18 -20.25 -30.76 9.76
N LYS A 19 -19.89 -32.03 9.63
CA LYS A 19 -19.06 -32.77 10.57
C LYS A 19 -17.59 -32.55 10.17
N PRO A 20 -16.69 -32.10 11.04
CA PRO A 20 -15.28 -31.84 10.64
C PRO A 20 -14.51 -33.15 10.49
N PRO A 21 -13.65 -33.31 9.48
CA PRO A 21 -12.70 -34.40 9.41
C PRO A 21 -11.50 -34.19 10.35
N SER A 22 -10.98 -35.31 10.84
CA SER A 22 -9.90 -35.45 11.79
C SER A 22 -8.60 -34.71 11.39
N ARG A 23 -7.94 -34.16 12.40
CA ARG A 23 -6.71 -33.35 12.35
C ARG A 23 -5.54 -34.09 11.73
N LEU A 24 -4.89 -33.47 10.74
CA LEU A 24 -3.49 -33.70 10.41
C LEU A 24 -2.66 -32.59 11.07
N PRO A 25 -1.43 -32.90 11.57
CA PRO A 25 -0.63 -31.94 12.29
C PRO A 25 -0.06 -30.88 11.35
N VAL A 26 -0.33 -29.62 11.66
CA VAL A 26 0.29 -28.45 11.00
C VAL A 26 1.63 -28.21 11.70
N PRO A 27 2.75 -28.06 10.98
CA PRO A 27 4.01 -27.68 11.62
C PRO A 27 3.90 -26.25 12.18
N SER A 28 4.05 -26.13 13.47
CA SER A 28 4.15 -24.89 14.22
C SER A 28 5.46 -24.20 13.87
N LEU A 29 5.38 -23.07 13.16
CA LEU A 29 6.49 -22.12 13.11
C LEU A 29 6.46 -21.30 14.40
N ALA A 30 7.07 -21.85 15.43
CA ALA A 30 7.44 -21.12 16.62
C ALA A 30 8.59 -20.16 16.24
N VAL A 31 8.32 -18.86 16.30
CA VAL A 31 9.38 -17.85 16.32
C VAL A 31 9.99 -17.89 17.69
N ALA A 32 11.06 -18.69 17.84
CA ALA A 32 11.92 -18.66 19.00
C ALA A 32 12.76 -17.38 18.96
N ALA A 33 12.58 -16.54 19.95
CA ALA A 33 13.52 -15.47 20.27
C ALA A 33 14.81 -16.11 20.80
N SER A 34 15.79 -16.34 19.93
CA SER A 34 17.17 -16.63 20.31
C SER A 34 18.02 -15.41 20.02
N SER A 35 18.52 -14.83 21.08
CA SER A 35 19.57 -13.83 21.11
C SER A 35 20.91 -14.49 20.77
N ASP A 36 21.30 -14.43 19.50
CA ASP A 36 22.69 -14.56 19.06
C ASP A 36 22.94 -13.62 17.88
N PRO A 37 24.03 -12.84 17.87
CA PRO A 37 24.31 -11.93 16.78
C PRO A 37 24.85 -12.71 15.59
N ILE A 38 24.00 -13.00 14.63
CA ILE A 38 24.45 -13.48 13.32
C ILE A 38 25.16 -12.31 12.62
N VAL A 39 26.48 -12.38 12.62
CA VAL A 39 27.33 -11.57 11.74
C VAL A 39 27.09 -12.04 10.31
N THR A 40 26.11 -11.47 9.65
CA THR A 40 25.96 -11.57 8.21
C THR A 40 26.83 -10.50 7.58
N SER A 41 27.89 -10.92 6.92
CA SER A 41 28.67 -10.09 5.99
C SER A 41 27.72 -9.50 4.95
N SER A 42 27.41 -8.21 5.13
CA SER A 42 26.54 -7.42 4.27
C SER A 42 27.24 -7.07 2.97
N SER A 43 26.89 -7.76 1.89
CA SER A 43 26.87 -7.09 0.58
C SER A 43 25.60 -6.26 0.54
N SER A 44 25.70 -4.99 0.93
CA SER A 44 24.58 -4.04 1.03
C SER A 44 24.16 -3.56 -0.35
N GLY A 45 23.33 -4.32 -1.02
CA GLY A 45 22.45 -3.78 -2.05
C GLY A 45 21.28 -3.09 -1.34
N GLU A 46 21.40 -1.79 -1.02
CA GLU A 46 20.28 -1.03 -0.45
C GLU A 46 19.06 -1.12 -1.37
N SER A 47 17.92 -1.53 -0.81
CA SER A 47 16.68 -1.66 -1.58
C SER A 47 16.09 -0.28 -1.88
N THR A 48 15.50 -0.08 -3.07
CA THR A 48 14.75 1.13 -3.39
C THR A 48 13.64 1.37 -2.35
N ARG A 49 13.46 2.63 -1.95
CA ARG A 49 12.40 3.05 -1.02
C ARG A 49 11.29 3.76 -1.77
N LEU A 50 10.06 3.47 -1.41
CA LEU A 50 8.86 4.16 -1.91
C LEU A 50 8.36 5.14 -0.85
N ILE A 51 8.11 6.39 -1.25
CA ILE A 51 7.57 7.43 -0.37
C ILE A 51 6.28 7.96 -0.98
N THR A 52 5.27 8.24 -0.16
CA THR A 52 4.03 8.88 -0.60
C THR A 52 3.47 9.84 0.45
N PHE A 53 2.61 10.74 -0.02
CA PHE A 53 1.96 11.76 0.80
C PHE A 53 0.46 11.63 0.72
N LEU A 54 -0.23 11.61 1.87
CA LEU A 54 -1.68 11.55 1.97
C LEU A 54 -2.21 12.83 2.58
N GLY A 55 -3.31 13.33 2.06
CA GLY A 55 -3.96 14.54 2.55
C GLY A 55 -5.17 14.90 1.70
N LYS A 56 -5.98 15.82 2.18
CA LYS A 56 -7.13 16.36 1.45
C LYS A 56 -6.69 17.05 0.16
N GLY A 57 -7.59 17.21 -0.80
CA GLY A 57 -7.36 18.07 -1.97
C GLY A 57 -6.94 19.47 -1.55
N GLY A 58 -5.88 20.02 -2.14
CA GLY A 58 -5.31 21.31 -1.78
C GLY A 58 -4.46 21.36 -0.50
N SER A 59 -4.20 20.23 0.17
CA SER A 59 -3.41 20.17 1.39
C SER A 59 -1.89 20.24 1.20
N GLY A 60 -1.41 20.38 -0.04
CA GLY A 60 0.02 20.45 -0.34
C GLY A 60 0.70 19.11 -0.58
N LYS A 61 -0.02 18.03 -0.93
CA LYS A 61 0.58 16.72 -1.25
C LYS A 61 1.68 16.81 -2.30
N THR A 62 1.36 17.36 -3.49
CA THR A 62 2.30 17.54 -4.59
C THR A 62 3.49 18.40 -4.19
N THR A 63 3.24 19.50 -3.45
CA THR A 63 4.31 20.36 -2.90
C THR A 63 5.24 19.57 -1.98
N SER A 64 4.70 18.77 -1.05
CA SER A 64 5.47 17.93 -0.14
C SER A 64 6.24 16.84 -0.88
N ALA A 65 5.63 16.24 -1.91
CA ALA A 65 6.27 15.21 -2.73
C ALA A 65 7.48 15.78 -3.49
N ILE A 66 7.33 16.98 -4.07
CA ILE A 66 8.43 17.64 -4.78
C ILE A 66 9.51 18.14 -3.81
N PHE A 67 9.10 18.68 -2.66
CA PHE A 67 10.05 19.08 -1.60
C PHE A 67 10.92 17.88 -1.17
N ALA A 68 10.32 16.73 -0.96
CA ALA A 68 11.03 15.50 -0.64
C ALA A 68 11.91 15.03 -1.81
N ALA A 69 11.42 15.10 -3.05
CA ALA A 69 12.17 14.70 -4.23
C ALA A 69 13.45 15.55 -4.42
N GLN A 70 13.31 16.84 -4.30
CA GLN A 70 14.44 17.78 -4.36
C GLN A 70 15.42 17.57 -3.19
N HIS A 71 14.89 17.33 -1.98
CA HIS A 71 15.72 17.06 -0.80
C HIS A 71 16.61 15.83 -1.00
N TYR A 72 16.07 14.72 -1.45
CA TYR A 72 16.84 13.48 -1.66
C TYR A 72 17.79 13.59 -2.86
N ALA A 73 17.38 14.24 -3.93
CA ALA A 73 18.25 14.49 -5.09
C ALA A 73 19.46 15.36 -4.72
N MET A 74 19.26 16.42 -3.92
CA MET A 74 20.35 17.25 -3.39
C MET A 74 21.27 16.49 -2.43
N ALA A 75 20.75 15.50 -1.71
CA ALA A 75 21.55 14.59 -0.89
C ALA A 75 22.33 13.56 -1.72
N GLY A 76 22.28 13.62 -3.05
CA GLY A 76 23.02 12.73 -3.96
C GLY A 76 22.32 11.40 -4.23
N LEU A 77 21.09 11.21 -3.79
CA LEU A 77 20.31 9.99 -4.03
C LEU A 77 19.61 10.05 -5.38
N ASN A 78 19.74 8.96 -6.17
CA ASN A 78 19.02 8.85 -7.44
C ASN A 78 17.52 8.71 -7.20
N THR A 79 16.78 9.78 -7.45
CA THR A 79 15.38 9.96 -7.06
C THR A 79 14.46 9.99 -8.28
N CYS A 80 13.34 9.31 -8.20
CA CYS A 80 12.28 9.34 -9.21
C CYS A 80 10.97 9.86 -8.61
N LEU A 81 10.44 10.95 -9.16
CA LEU A 81 9.08 11.42 -8.87
C LEU A 81 8.10 10.79 -9.84
N VAL A 82 7.14 10.05 -9.31
CA VAL A 82 6.07 9.41 -10.06
C VAL A 82 4.78 10.19 -9.83
N VAL A 83 4.33 10.91 -10.83
CA VAL A 83 3.11 11.74 -10.79
C VAL A 83 1.94 10.95 -11.37
N HIS A 84 0.88 10.77 -10.59
CA HIS A 84 -0.33 10.08 -11.02
C HIS A 84 -1.53 11.05 -11.00
N SER A 85 -1.35 12.21 -11.58
CA SER A 85 -2.38 13.23 -11.74
C SER A 85 -2.29 13.83 -13.15
N GLN A 86 -3.44 14.19 -13.72
CA GLN A 86 -3.51 14.95 -14.97
C GLN A 86 -3.28 16.46 -14.74
N ASP A 87 -3.25 16.88 -13.47
CA ASP A 87 -2.93 18.26 -13.09
C ASP A 87 -1.47 18.60 -13.43
N THR A 88 -1.26 19.79 -13.95
CA THR A 88 0.06 20.30 -14.36
C THR A 88 0.83 20.98 -13.23
N THR A 89 0.35 20.91 -11.99
CA THR A 89 1.01 21.53 -10.83
C THR A 89 2.43 21.03 -10.66
N ALA A 90 2.68 19.73 -10.84
CA ALA A 90 4.04 19.17 -10.75
C ALA A 90 4.95 19.69 -11.87
N ASP A 91 4.42 19.83 -13.09
CA ASP A 91 5.16 20.41 -14.23
C ASP A 91 5.60 21.85 -13.94
N TYR A 92 4.68 22.65 -13.39
CA TYR A 92 4.95 24.03 -13.00
C TYR A 92 5.98 24.13 -11.87
N LEU A 93 5.79 23.33 -10.80
CA LEU A 93 6.69 23.37 -9.64
C LEU A 93 8.11 22.90 -9.96
N LEU A 94 8.28 21.96 -10.88
CA LEU A 94 9.59 21.49 -11.33
C LEU A 94 10.14 22.26 -12.52
N ASN A 95 9.34 23.15 -13.11
CA ASN A 95 9.65 23.80 -14.38
C ASN A 95 10.10 22.80 -15.47
N CYS A 96 9.45 21.65 -15.50
CA CYS A 96 9.77 20.52 -16.37
C CYS A 96 8.49 19.86 -16.86
N LYS A 97 8.34 19.66 -18.18
CA LYS A 97 7.16 18.95 -18.73
C LYS A 97 7.29 17.46 -18.49
N ILE A 98 6.48 16.93 -17.60
CA ILE A 98 6.48 15.52 -17.22
C ILE A 98 5.57 14.74 -18.16
N GLY A 99 6.16 13.79 -18.90
CA GLY A 99 5.45 12.89 -19.80
C GLY A 99 5.39 11.45 -19.26
N ASN A 100 4.90 10.52 -20.09
CA ASN A 100 4.79 9.10 -19.76
C ASN A 100 6.12 8.34 -19.85
N SER A 101 7.14 8.95 -20.46
CA SER A 101 8.52 8.50 -20.39
C SER A 101 9.24 9.25 -19.29
N GLN A 102 10.24 8.60 -18.71
CA GLN A 102 11.09 9.22 -17.70
C GLN A 102 11.82 10.44 -18.31
N VAL A 103 11.72 11.57 -17.63
CA VAL A 103 12.40 12.83 -17.99
C VAL A 103 13.28 13.24 -16.82
N GLU A 104 14.52 13.62 -17.11
CA GLU A 104 15.43 14.20 -16.12
C GLU A 104 15.03 15.67 -15.91
N CYS A 105 14.67 16.03 -14.68
CA CYS A 105 14.20 17.37 -14.31
C CYS A 105 15.27 18.17 -13.59
N ASP A 106 16.17 17.50 -12.87
CA ASP A 106 17.30 18.10 -12.16
C ASP A 106 18.38 17.01 -11.93
N THR A 107 19.54 17.43 -11.43
CA THR A 107 20.61 16.50 -11.04
C THR A 107 20.08 15.47 -10.03
N ASN A 108 20.24 14.18 -10.34
CA ASN A 108 19.72 13.05 -9.56
C ASN A 108 18.18 13.00 -9.43
N LEU A 109 17.44 13.83 -10.15
CA LEU A 109 15.98 13.87 -10.12
C LEU A 109 15.39 13.60 -11.49
N SER A 110 14.69 12.48 -11.60
CA SER A 110 13.88 12.16 -12.76
C SER A 110 12.39 12.18 -12.39
N ALA A 111 11.54 12.48 -13.35
CA ALA A 111 10.09 12.41 -13.18
C ALA A 111 9.42 11.60 -14.29
N VAL A 112 8.29 10.97 -13.96
CA VAL A 112 7.45 10.24 -14.92
C VAL A 112 5.99 10.38 -14.52
N ARG A 113 5.11 10.56 -15.51
CA ARG A 113 3.66 10.60 -15.30
C ARG A 113 3.05 9.23 -15.60
N LEU A 114 2.26 8.71 -14.66
CA LEU A 114 1.48 7.50 -14.87
C LEU A 114 0.11 7.86 -15.46
N GLU A 115 -0.30 7.08 -16.45
CA GLU A 115 -1.64 7.12 -17.04
C GLU A 115 -2.31 5.77 -16.85
N THR A 116 -3.49 5.74 -16.22
CA THR A 116 -4.24 4.51 -15.91
C THR A 116 -4.44 3.63 -17.15
N THR A 117 -4.80 4.23 -18.29
CA THR A 117 -5.00 3.50 -19.55
C THR A 117 -3.73 2.79 -20.04
N LYS A 118 -2.58 3.40 -19.86
CA LYS A 118 -1.29 2.79 -20.25
C LYS A 118 -0.83 1.71 -19.28
N MET A 119 -1.14 1.88 -17.99
CA MET A 119 -0.86 0.85 -16.98
C MET A 119 -1.59 -0.47 -17.29
N LEU A 120 -2.79 -0.39 -17.84
CA LEU A 120 -3.58 -1.57 -18.25
C LEU A 120 -3.03 -2.26 -19.52
N LEU A 121 -2.54 -1.47 -20.47
CA LEU A 121 -2.15 -2.00 -21.78
C LEU A 121 -1.04 -3.05 -21.72
N GLU A 122 -0.07 -2.88 -20.83
CA GLU A 122 1.06 -3.81 -20.79
C GLU A 122 0.70 -5.17 -20.17
N PRO A 123 0.03 -5.29 -19.01
CA PRO A 123 -0.47 -6.57 -18.52
C PRO A 123 -1.39 -7.27 -19.54
N LEU A 124 -2.24 -6.51 -20.22
CA LEU A 124 -3.13 -7.03 -21.25
C LEU A 124 -2.34 -7.59 -22.46
N ASN A 125 -1.32 -6.85 -22.92
CA ASN A 125 -0.47 -7.33 -24.02
C ASN A 125 0.29 -8.59 -23.64
N ARG A 126 0.76 -8.72 -22.40
CA ARG A 126 1.40 -9.96 -21.90
C ARG A 126 0.43 -11.12 -21.88
N LEU A 127 -0.80 -10.92 -21.42
CA LEU A 127 -1.84 -11.96 -21.45
C LEU A 127 -2.17 -12.38 -22.89
N LYS A 128 -2.26 -11.42 -23.82
CA LYS A 128 -2.48 -11.72 -25.24
C LYS A 128 -1.32 -12.53 -25.85
N GLN A 129 -0.09 -12.17 -25.55
CA GLN A 129 1.09 -12.89 -26.03
C GLN A 129 1.15 -14.31 -25.44
N ALA A 130 0.86 -14.46 -24.15
CA ALA A 130 0.80 -15.75 -23.48
C ALA A 130 -0.31 -16.65 -24.07
N ASP A 131 -1.51 -16.11 -24.31
CA ASP A 131 -2.62 -16.82 -24.92
C ASP A 131 -2.26 -17.27 -26.35
N ALA A 132 -1.65 -16.39 -27.15
CA ALA A 132 -1.21 -16.73 -28.49
C ALA A 132 -0.15 -17.84 -28.49
N LYS A 133 0.79 -17.83 -27.53
CA LYS A 133 1.84 -18.85 -27.41
C LYS A 133 1.28 -20.20 -26.96
N LEU A 134 0.34 -20.20 -26.02
CA LEU A 134 -0.28 -21.41 -25.49
C LEU A 134 -1.47 -21.89 -26.35
N ASN A 135 -1.94 -21.07 -27.28
CA ASN A 135 -3.10 -21.32 -28.14
C ASN A 135 -4.36 -21.78 -27.38
N LEU A 136 -4.62 -21.16 -26.21
CA LEU A 136 -5.70 -21.57 -25.31
C LEU A 136 -7.08 -21.12 -25.79
N THR A 137 -7.20 -19.87 -26.26
CA THR A 137 -8.50 -19.28 -26.61
C THR A 137 -8.59 -18.79 -28.05
N GLN A 138 -7.60 -19.08 -28.90
CA GLN A 138 -7.52 -18.62 -30.29
C GLN A 138 -7.69 -17.10 -30.45
N GLY A 139 -7.18 -16.34 -29.48
CA GLY A 139 -7.22 -14.86 -29.48
C GLY A 139 -8.50 -14.25 -28.87
N SER A 140 -9.51 -15.05 -28.52
CA SER A 140 -10.76 -14.54 -27.92
C SER A 140 -10.54 -13.92 -26.54
N LEU A 141 -9.54 -14.40 -25.77
CA LEU A 141 -9.18 -13.87 -24.46
C LEU A 141 -8.86 -12.37 -24.52
N GLY A 142 -8.18 -11.94 -25.57
CA GLY A 142 -7.75 -10.55 -25.74
C GLY A 142 -8.91 -9.56 -25.86
N GLY A 143 -10.03 -9.95 -26.47
CA GLY A 143 -11.25 -9.15 -26.55
C GLY A 143 -11.96 -9.10 -25.18
N ILE A 144 -12.28 -10.25 -24.61
CA ILE A 144 -13.03 -10.38 -23.37
C ILE A 144 -12.27 -9.76 -22.20
N VAL A 145 -11.00 -10.12 -22.01
CA VAL A 145 -10.18 -9.63 -20.88
C VAL A 145 -9.87 -8.14 -21.03
N GLY A 146 -9.72 -7.64 -22.27
CA GLY A 146 -9.43 -6.22 -22.52
C GLY A 146 -10.59 -5.31 -22.17
N GLU A 147 -11.81 -5.76 -22.43
CA GLU A 147 -13.03 -5.00 -22.12
C GLU A 147 -13.42 -5.13 -20.64
N GLU A 148 -13.32 -6.33 -20.08
CA GLU A 148 -13.77 -6.63 -18.71
C GLU A 148 -12.77 -6.19 -17.63
N LEU A 149 -11.47 -6.42 -17.81
CA LEU A 149 -10.46 -6.06 -16.79
C LEU A 149 -10.39 -4.56 -16.50
N GLY A 150 -10.61 -3.72 -17.51
CA GLY A 150 -10.63 -2.27 -17.34
C GLY A 150 -11.83 -1.76 -16.54
N VAL A 151 -12.88 -2.57 -16.40
CA VAL A 151 -14.15 -2.19 -15.76
C VAL A 151 -14.29 -2.81 -14.37
N LEU A 152 -13.52 -3.85 -14.04
CA LEU A 152 -13.62 -4.52 -12.74
C LEU A 152 -13.18 -3.60 -11.59
N PRO A 153 -14.01 -3.44 -10.55
CA PRO A 153 -13.70 -2.58 -9.42
C PRO A 153 -12.38 -2.96 -8.72
N GLY A 154 -11.48 -2.01 -8.57
CA GLY A 154 -10.21 -2.18 -7.87
C GLY A 154 -9.04 -2.66 -8.76
N MET A 155 -9.28 -2.96 -10.03
CA MET A 155 -8.20 -3.32 -10.96
C MET A 155 -7.22 -2.18 -11.19
N ASP A 156 -7.70 -0.93 -11.23
CA ASP A 156 -6.84 0.27 -11.32
C ASP A 156 -5.78 0.29 -10.23
N SER A 157 -6.18 -0.02 -8.99
CA SER A 157 -5.26 -0.05 -7.84
C SER A 157 -4.25 -1.20 -7.95
N ILE A 158 -4.63 -2.32 -8.54
CA ILE A 158 -3.72 -3.45 -8.81
C ILE A 158 -2.72 -3.09 -9.90
N PHE A 159 -3.17 -2.49 -11.00
CA PHE A 159 -2.28 -2.05 -12.09
C PHE A 159 -1.34 -0.94 -11.65
N LEU A 160 -1.81 -0.03 -10.80
CA LEU A 160 -0.96 0.98 -10.16
C LEU A 160 0.13 0.32 -9.32
N ALA A 161 -0.24 -0.63 -8.46
CA ALA A 161 0.72 -1.36 -7.64
C ALA A 161 1.75 -2.12 -8.50
N LEU A 162 1.35 -2.75 -9.59
CA LEU A 162 2.23 -3.41 -10.54
C LEU A 162 3.16 -2.43 -11.27
N SER A 163 2.67 -1.24 -11.62
CA SER A 163 3.47 -0.21 -12.28
C SER A 163 4.54 0.37 -11.35
N LEU A 164 4.20 0.59 -10.09
CA LEU A 164 5.16 1.01 -9.05
C LEU A 164 6.15 -0.10 -8.72
N GLU A 165 5.71 -1.38 -8.71
CA GLU A 165 6.59 -2.53 -8.46
C GLU A 165 7.79 -2.55 -9.41
N ARG A 166 7.62 -2.18 -10.69
CA ARG A 166 8.71 -2.12 -11.67
C ARG A 166 9.79 -1.11 -11.32
N LEU A 167 9.40 -0.06 -10.61
CA LEU A 167 10.33 1.00 -10.17
C LEU A 167 10.99 0.66 -8.84
N VAL A 168 10.26 -0.02 -7.96
CA VAL A 168 10.65 -0.24 -6.56
C VAL A 168 11.17 -1.65 -6.29
N GLY A 169 10.62 -2.68 -6.95
CA GLY A 169 11.04 -4.06 -6.79
C GLY A 169 10.68 -4.68 -5.43
N PHE A 170 9.51 -4.35 -4.85
CA PHE A 170 9.07 -4.93 -3.57
C PHE A 170 8.87 -6.44 -3.61
N LEU A 171 8.38 -6.96 -4.74
CA LEU A 171 8.10 -8.37 -4.93
C LEU A 171 9.34 -9.18 -5.32
N GLY A 172 10.40 -8.50 -5.75
CA GLY A 172 11.62 -9.14 -6.22
C GLY A 172 11.46 -9.88 -7.55
N THR A 173 10.41 -9.56 -8.32
CA THR A 173 10.08 -10.24 -9.58
C THR A 173 10.76 -9.63 -10.81
N THR A 174 11.25 -8.40 -10.71
CA THR A 174 11.60 -7.57 -11.87
C THR A 174 13.08 -7.40 -12.14
N ALA A 175 13.97 -7.77 -11.21
CA ALA A 175 15.40 -7.59 -11.43
C ALA A 175 16.12 -8.95 -11.50
N PRO A 176 16.76 -9.30 -12.63
CA PRO A 176 17.86 -10.26 -12.59
C PRO A 176 18.90 -9.76 -11.59
N LYS A 177 19.44 -10.65 -10.76
CA LYS A 177 20.39 -10.32 -9.68
C LYS A 177 21.60 -9.45 -10.08
N ASN A 178 21.76 -9.18 -11.37
CA ASN A 178 22.89 -8.44 -11.96
C ASN A 178 22.49 -7.10 -12.62
N GLN A 179 21.24 -6.63 -12.50
CA GLN A 179 20.92 -5.28 -12.98
C GLN A 179 21.15 -4.25 -11.88
N PRO A 180 21.82 -3.13 -12.19
CA PRO A 180 22.02 -2.05 -11.23
C PRO A 180 20.66 -1.49 -10.82
N LYS A 181 20.52 -1.17 -9.54
CA LYS A 181 19.38 -0.49 -8.95
C LYS A 181 19.12 0.81 -9.73
N LYS A 182 17.89 0.98 -10.20
CA LYS A 182 17.55 2.13 -11.02
C LYS A 182 17.42 3.41 -10.21
N PHE A 183 16.80 3.32 -9.01
CA PHE A 183 16.57 4.46 -8.12
C PHE A 183 16.83 4.07 -6.66
N ASP A 184 17.30 5.05 -5.88
CA ASP A 184 17.43 4.94 -4.43
C ASP A 184 16.09 5.22 -3.76
N ILE A 185 15.42 6.27 -4.25
CA ILE A 185 14.13 6.75 -3.75
C ILE A 185 13.16 6.86 -4.91
N VAL A 186 11.96 6.35 -4.72
CA VAL A 186 10.80 6.60 -5.59
C VAL A 186 9.75 7.34 -4.78
N ILE A 187 9.31 8.51 -5.25
CA ILE A 187 8.26 9.29 -4.60
C ILE A 187 7.01 9.22 -5.46
N TYR A 188 5.93 8.73 -4.87
CA TYR A 188 4.64 8.62 -5.54
C TYR A 188 3.72 9.76 -5.10
N ASP A 189 3.45 10.67 -6.04
CA ASP A 189 2.43 11.72 -5.92
C ASP A 189 1.11 11.22 -6.54
N GLY A 190 0.25 10.66 -5.69
CA GLY A 190 -1.03 10.06 -6.09
C GLY A 190 -2.09 11.10 -6.42
N SER A 191 -2.99 10.78 -7.35
CA SER A 191 -4.13 11.61 -7.73
C SER A 191 -5.05 11.90 -6.54
N SER A 192 -5.29 10.90 -5.69
CA SER A 192 -6.05 11.03 -4.45
C SER A 192 -5.49 10.15 -3.35
N SER A 193 -5.74 10.55 -2.09
CA SER A 193 -5.37 9.75 -0.93
C SER A 193 -6.12 8.42 -0.87
N ASP A 194 -7.38 8.39 -1.29
CA ASP A 194 -8.21 7.18 -1.29
C ASP A 194 -7.69 6.16 -2.30
N GLU A 195 -7.25 6.60 -3.48
CA GLU A 195 -6.63 5.73 -4.47
C GLU A 195 -5.30 5.16 -3.98
N THR A 196 -4.48 5.99 -3.35
CA THR A 196 -3.23 5.54 -2.73
C THR A 196 -3.49 4.49 -1.63
N LEU A 197 -4.50 4.69 -0.79
CA LEU A 197 -4.91 3.71 0.23
C LEU A 197 -5.44 2.41 -0.39
N ARG A 198 -6.20 2.50 -1.48
CA ARG A 198 -6.65 1.30 -2.23
C ARG A 198 -5.47 0.54 -2.84
N MET A 199 -4.48 1.25 -3.34
CA MET A 199 -3.24 0.65 -3.87
C MET A 199 -2.46 -0.07 -2.76
N MET A 200 -2.30 0.52 -1.57
CA MET A 200 -1.66 -0.15 -0.42
C MET A 200 -2.41 -1.44 -0.05
N GLY A 201 -3.74 -1.41 -0.04
CA GLY A 201 -4.59 -2.56 0.25
C GLY A 201 -4.70 -3.58 -0.90
N ALA A 202 -4.20 -3.26 -2.10
CA ALA A 202 -4.42 -4.07 -3.31
C ALA A 202 -3.84 -5.48 -3.18
N THR A 203 -2.65 -5.64 -2.63
CA THR A 203 -2.01 -6.94 -2.44
C THR A 203 -2.78 -7.83 -1.46
N SER A 204 -3.30 -7.27 -0.38
CA SER A 204 -4.15 -8.00 0.58
C SER A 204 -5.49 -8.42 -0.05
N LYS A 205 -6.11 -7.56 -0.85
CA LYS A 205 -7.32 -7.89 -1.61
C LYS A 205 -7.03 -8.97 -2.66
N ALA A 206 -5.93 -8.86 -3.39
CA ALA A 206 -5.51 -9.86 -4.38
C ALA A 206 -5.30 -11.24 -3.72
N ARG A 207 -4.72 -11.30 -2.52
CA ARG A 207 -4.59 -12.56 -1.76
C ARG A 207 -5.94 -13.19 -1.41
N LEU A 208 -6.94 -12.37 -1.04
CA LEU A 208 -8.29 -12.88 -0.79
C LEU A 208 -8.93 -13.47 -2.06
N TYR A 209 -8.78 -12.78 -3.19
CA TYR A 209 -9.25 -13.29 -4.49
C TYR A 209 -8.52 -14.57 -4.91
N LEU A 210 -7.20 -14.60 -4.76
CA LEU A 210 -6.39 -15.79 -5.04
C LEU A 210 -6.88 -17.00 -4.24
N LYS A 211 -7.12 -16.81 -2.95
CA LYS A 211 -7.64 -17.85 -2.05
C LYS A 211 -9.04 -18.33 -2.46
N TYR A 212 -9.89 -17.42 -2.89
CA TYR A 212 -11.21 -17.74 -3.44
C TYR A 212 -11.12 -18.54 -4.74
N LEU A 213 -10.28 -18.09 -5.68
CA LEU A 213 -10.05 -18.76 -6.95
C LEU A 213 -9.46 -20.16 -6.75
N ARG A 214 -8.49 -20.30 -5.85
CA ARG A 214 -7.94 -21.61 -5.48
C ARG A 214 -9.02 -22.56 -4.93
N ASN A 215 -9.85 -22.08 -4.01
CA ASN A 215 -10.96 -22.88 -3.48
C ASN A 215 -11.96 -23.31 -4.58
N LEU A 216 -12.25 -22.42 -5.52
CA LEU A 216 -13.11 -22.73 -6.66
C LEU A 216 -12.45 -23.78 -7.58
N ALA A 217 -11.15 -23.60 -7.88
CA ALA A 217 -10.36 -24.51 -8.69
C ALA A 217 -10.28 -25.93 -8.07
N GLU A 218 -10.11 -26.03 -6.76
CA GLU A 218 -9.96 -27.31 -6.07
C GLU A 218 -11.30 -28.03 -5.80
N LYS A 219 -12.39 -27.28 -5.59
CA LYS A 219 -13.67 -27.82 -5.13
C LYS A 219 -14.72 -28.04 -6.21
N THR A 220 -14.52 -27.53 -7.41
CA THR A 220 -15.45 -27.69 -8.53
C THR A 220 -14.81 -28.47 -9.68
N ASP A 221 -15.62 -29.24 -10.43
CA ASP A 221 -15.14 -30.02 -11.57
C ASP A 221 -14.67 -29.10 -12.69
N LEU A 222 -15.40 -28.00 -12.94
CA LEU A 222 -15.02 -26.97 -13.91
C LEU A 222 -13.72 -26.31 -13.51
N GLY A 223 -13.56 -25.99 -12.22
CA GLY A 223 -12.32 -25.38 -11.70
C GLY A 223 -11.12 -26.30 -11.86
N ARG A 224 -11.26 -27.60 -11.51
CA ARG A 224 -10.18 -28.59 -11.70
C ARG A 224 -9.77 -28.76 -13.16
N LEU A 225 -10.70 -28.64 -14.09
CA LEU A 225 -10.43 -28.73 -15.52
C LEU A 225 -9.73 -27.45 -16.05
N ALA A 226 -10.18 -26.27 -15.63
CA ALA A 226 -9.70 -24.98 -16.14
C ALA A 226 -8.43 -24.45 -15.43
N ALA A 227 -8.21 -24.81 -14.16
CA ALA A 227 -7.12 -24.26 -13.35
C ALA A 227 -5.72 -24.48 -13.95
N PRO A 228 -5.34 -25.64 -14.47
CA PRO A 228 -4.01 -25.82 -15.08
C PRO A 228 -3.75 -24.86 -16.24
N SER A 229 -4.75 -24.66 -17.11
CA SER A 229 -4.65 -23.74 -18.24
C SER A 229 -4.53 -22.29 -17.82
N LEU A 230 -5.31 -21.87 -16.80
CA LEU A 230 -5.24 -20.53 -16.23
C LEU A 230 -3.88 -20.27 -15.55
N LEU A 231 -3.38 -21.24 -14.78
CA LEU A 231 -2.07 -21.12 -14.13
C LEU A 231 -0.93 -21.09 -15.17
N GLY A 232 -1.03 -21.89 -16.23
CA GLY A 232 -0.10 -21.85 -17.36
C GLY A 232 -0.10 -20.49 -18.06
N LEU A 233 -1.28 -19.87 -18.23
CA LEU A 233 -1.40 -18.52 -18.78
C LEU A 233 -0.74 -17.47 -17.89
N VAL A 234 -0.93 -17.55 -16.56
CA VAL A 234 -0.29 -16.64 -15.59
C VAL A 234 1.22 -16.82 -15.61
N ASP A 235 1.71 -18.07 -15.60
CA ASP A 235 3.15 -18.37 -15.67
C ASP A 235 3.79 -17.79 -16.93
N GLU A 236 3.17 -18.03 -18.08
CA GLU A 236 3.67 -17.51 -19.35
C GLU A 236 3.64 -15.97 -19.38
N ALA A 237 2.55 -15.33 -18.91
CA ALA A 237 2.45 -13.88 -18.83
C ALA A 237 3.50 -13.25 -17.90
N MET A 238 3.87 -13.94 -16.83
CA MET A 238 4.94 -13.51 -15.92
C MET A 238 6.33 -13.75 -16.51
N SER A 239 6.52 -14.81 -17.29
CA SER A 239 7.80 -15.19 -17.90
C SER A 239 8.22 -14.25 -19.04
N ILE A 240 7.28 -13.58 -19.72
CA ILE A 240 7.54 -12.61 -20.79
C ILE A 240 8.47 -11.47 -20.32
N SER A 241 8.51 -11.19 -19.01
CA SER A 241 9.43 -10.23 -18.41
C SER A 241 10.83 -10.76 -18.12
N GLY A 242 11.06 -12.06 -18.07
CA GLY A 242 12.24 -12.66 -17.42
C GLY A 242 12.98 -13.75 -18.17
N ASN A 243 12.79 -13.98 -19.44
CA ASN A 243 13.51 -15.01 -20.26
C ASN A 243 13.45 -16.48 -19.74
N ARG A 244 12.71 -16.78 -18.69
CA ARG A 244 12.50 -18.14 -18.16
C ARG A 244 11.09 -18.29 -17.60
N PRO A 245 10.46 -19.48 -17.68
CA PRO A 245 9.22 -19.75 -16.98
C PRO A 245 9.36 -19.41 -15.51
N TYR A 246 8.41 -18.66 -14.96
CA TYR A 246 8.49 -18.19 -13.56
C TYR A 246 8.27 -19.34 -12.57
N PHE A 247 7.43 -20.30 -12.95
CA PHE A 247 7.07 -21.48 -12.15
C PHE A 247 7.58 -22.80 -12.76
N ASP A 248 8.68 -22.77 -13.49
CA ASP A 248 9.23 -23.92 -14.23
C ASP A 248 9.19 -25.23 -13.44
N GLY A 249 8.46 -26.22 -13.95
CA GLY A 249 8.33 -27.54 -13.35
C GLY A 249 7.50 -27.64 -12.07
N LYS A 250 6.86 -26.56 -11.60
CA LYS A 250 6.02 -26.59 -10.40
C LYS A 250 4.64 -27.19 -10.65
N MET A 251 4.14 -27.93 -9.68
CA MET A 251 2.76 -28.41 -9.68
C MET A 251 1.77 -27.26 -9.42
N SER A 252 0.52 -27.40 -9.84
CA SER A 252 -0.51 -26.36 -9.66
C SER A 252 -0.65 -25.89 -8.20
N ALA A 253 -0.54 -26.78 -7.23
CA ALA A 253 -0.58 -26.43 -5.81
C ALA A 253 0.58 -25.50 -5.39
N GLU A 254 1.78 -25.79 -5.88
CA GLU A 254 2.99 -25.00 -5.61
C GLU A 254 2.94 -23.62 -6.29
N ILE A 255 2.26 -23.52 -7.43
CA ILE A 255 2.04 -22.24 -8.11
C ILE A 255 1.12 -21.36 -7.28
N TRP A 256 0.00 -21.90 -6.77
CA TRP A 256 -0.90 -21.17 -5.86
C TRP A 256 -0.18 -20.67 -4.61
N ASP A 257 0.64 -21.50 -3.99
CA ASP A 257 1.41 -21.15 -2.79
C ASP A 257 2.46 -20.07 -3.11
N SER A 258 3.13 -20.18 -4.26
CA SER A 258 4.12 -19.18 -4.71
C SER A 258 3.48 -17.82 -4.98
N LEU A 259 2.27 -17.79 -5.57
CA LEU A 259 1.51 -16.56 -5.80
C LEU A 259 1.05 -15.93 -4.47
N ASP A 260 0.56 -16.73 -3.51
CA ASP A 260 0.16 -16.22 -2.19
C ASP A 260 1.36 -15.62 -1.45
N GLU A 261 2.51 -16.29 -1.48
CA GLU A 261 3.75 -15.79 -0.87
C GLU A 261 4.24 -14.50 -1.53
N LEU A 262 4.17 -14.40 -2.86
CA LEU A 262 4.51 -13.20 -3.60
C LEU A 262 3.66 -11.99 -3.15
N LEU A 263 2.35 -12.17 -3.11
CA LEU A 263 1.41 -11.14 -2.66
C LEU A 263 1.59 -10.81 -1.17
N ALA A 264 1.94 -11.79 -0.33
CA ALA A 264 2.28 -11.57 1.08
C ALA A 264 3.48 -10.65 1.23
N ARG A 265 4.55 -10.90 0.46
CA ARG A 265 5.74 -10.02 0.46
C ARG A 265 5.38 -8.58 0.09
N GLY A 266 4.53 -8.40 -0.92
CA GLY A 266 4.02 -7.07 -1.29
C GLY A 266 3.27 -6.37 -0.16
N SER A 267 2.42 -7.09 0.57
CA SER A 267 1.71 -6.55 1.73
C SER A 267 2.65 -6.16 2.87
N PHE A 268 3.66 -6.98 3.14
CA PHE A 268 4.66 -6.69 4.17
C PHE A 268 5.58 -5.51 3.82
N ALA A 269 5.77 -5.22 2.52
CA ALA A 269 6.61 -4.10 2.10
C ALA A 269 6.06 -2.75 2.61
N PHE A 270 4.73 -2.57 2.65
CA PHE A 270 4.09 -1.35 3.18
C PHE A 270 4.18 -1.21 4.71
N LEU A 271 4.50 -2.30 5.41
CA LEU A 271 4.75 -2.28 6.87
C LEU A 271 6.23 -2.04 7.20
N ASN A 272 7.12 -2.18 6.22
CA ASN A 272 8.55 -2.06 6.43
C ASN A 272 9.02 -0.61 6.25
N PRO A 273 9.41 0.12 7.32
CA PRO A 273 9.83 1.52 7.25
C PRO A 273 11.12 1.73 6.43
N GLN A 274 11.91 0.68 6.23
CA GLN A 274 13.09 0.77 5.38
C GLN A 274 12.76 0.73 3.89
N ARG A 275 11.53 0.33 3.53
CA ARG A 275 11.09 0.22 2.14
C ARG A 275 9.96 1.18 1.78
N PHE A 276 9.16 1.57 2.76
CA PHE A 276 7.97 2.40 2.53
C PHE A 276 7.84 3.50 3.58
N GLY A 277 7.70 4.74 3.11
CA GLY A 277 7.41 5.93 3.89
C GLY A 277 6.08 6.55 3.47
N CYS A 278 5.17 6.69 4.42
CA CYS A 278 3.92 7.39 4.21
C CYS A 278 3.88 8.62 5.12
N PHE A 279 3.67 9.78 4.54
CA PHE A 279 3.58 11.04 5.26
C PHE A 279 2.20 11.66 5.07
N LEU A 280 1.74 12.38 6.08
CA LEU A 280 0.51 13.16 6.00
C LEU A 280 0.84 14.57 5.56
N ALA A 281 0.04 15.14 4.67
CA ALA A 281 0.13 16.53 4.24
C ALA A 281 -1.17 17.25 4.60
N MET A 282 -1.07 18.40 5.26
CA MET A 282 -2.21 19.20 5.69
C MET A 282 -1.93 20.70 5.57
N ASP A 283 -2.99 21.47 5.45
CA ASP A 283 -2.94 22.92 5.65
C ASP A 283 -3.21 23.20 7.14
N PRO A 284 -2.20 23.66 7.89
CA PRO A 284 -2.35 23.88 9.35
C PRO A 284 -3.31 25.01 9.70
N ASN A 285 -3.62 25.90 8.75
CA ASN A 285 -4.61 26.97 8.93
C ASN A 285 -6.06 26.50 8.73
N ASN A 286 -6.23 25.25 8.30
CA ASN A 286 -7.55 24.69 8.00
C ASN A 286 -7.87 23.47 8.88
N PRO A 287 -8.72 23.61 9.93
CA PRO A 287 -9.06 22.50 10.84
C PRO A 287 -9.66 21.28 10.14
N THR A 288 -10.34 21.47 8.98
CA THR A 288 -10.88 20.34 8.21
C THR A 288 -9.76 19.56 7.51
N SER A 289 -8.64 20.20 7.21
CA SER A 289 -7.45 19.54 6.68
C SER A 289 -6.79 18.67 7.73
N ASP A 290 -6.67 19.16 8.97
CA ASP A 290 -6.15 18.39 10.13
C ASP A 290 -7.01 17.14 10.37
N SER A 291 -8.34 17.31 10.43
CA SER A 291 -9.28 16.20 10.65
C SER A 291 -9.19 15.15 9.55
N SER A 292 -9.06 15.59 8.29
CA SER A 292 -8.87 14.69 7.15
C SER A 292 -7.55 13.94 7.23
N ALA A 293 -6.46 14.62 7.61
CA ALA A 293 -5.15 14.00 7.77
C ALA A 293 -5.15 12.95 8.90
N LEU A 294 -5.81 13.23 10.03
CA LEU A 294 -6.03 12.24 11.10
C LEU A 294 -6.80 11.03 10.59
N ARG A 295 -7.83 11.26 9.78
CA ARG A 295 -8.59 10.18 9.15
C ARG A 295 -7.72 9.33 8.23
N TYR A 296 -6.89 9.94 7.39
CA TYR A 296 -5.96 9.23 6.52
C TYR A 296 -4.90 8.45 7.31
N TRP A 297 -4.49 8.94 8.46
CA TRP A 297 -3.62 8.15 9.36
C TRP A 297 -4.28 6.84 9.78
N GLY A 298 -5.52 6.91 10.28
CA GLY A 298 -6.27 5.71 10.64
C GLY A 298 -6.52 4.77 9.45
N CYS A 299 -6.91 5.33 8.29
CA CYS A 299 -7.10 4.55 7.06
C CYS A 299 -5.82 3.85 6.60
N THR A 300 -4.66 4.52 6.70
CA THR A 300 -3.35 3.91 6.37
C THR A 300 -3.06 2.70 7.24
N ILE A 301 -3.30 2.81 8.55
CA ILE A 301 -3.16 1.69 9.48
C ILE A 301 -4.09 0.54 9.10
N GLN A 302 -5.34 0.82 8.74
CA GLN A 302 -6.30 -0.20 8.33
C GLN A 302 -5.95 -0.83 6.97
N ALA A 303 -5.36 -0.07 6.06
CA ALA A 303 -4.85 -0.58 4.78
C ALA A 303 -3.58 -1.46 4.92
N GLY A 304 -3.03 -1.57 6.13
CA GLY A 304 -1.80 -2.34 6.39
C GLY A 304 -0.53 -1.54 6.13
N GLY A 305 -0.61 -0.21 6.11
CA GLY A 305 0.55 0.68 6.01
C GLY A 305 0.89 1.32 7.36
N GLN A 306 1.97 2.09 7.36
CA GLN A 306 2.42 2.88 8.51
C GLN A 306 2.68 4.32 8.07
N VAL A 307 2.40 5.27 8.97
CA VAL A 307 2.68 6.69 8.75
C VAL A 307 3.99 7.04 9.45
N SER A 308 4.88 7.71 8.73
CA SER A 308 6.24 8.04 9.17
C SER A 308 6.35 9.47 9.73
N GLY A 309 5.42 10.35 9.39
CA GLY A 309 5.41 11.74 9.87
C GLY A 309 4.27 12.55 9.28
N ALA A 310 4.18 13.83 9.69
CA ALA A 310 3.16 14.75 9.24
C ALA A 310 3.77 16.10 8.83
N PHE A 311 3.32 16.66 7.71
CA PHE A 311 3.77 17.93 7.18
C PHE A 311 2.62 18.94 7.09
N GLY A 312 2.78 20.07 7.76
CA GLY A 312 1.94 21.24 7.56
C GLY A 312 2.52 22.08 6.41
N VAL A 313 1.75 22.27 5.33
CA VAL A 313 2.19 23.08 4.17
C VAL A 313 1.40 24.39 4.16
N THR A 314 2.10 25.52 4.16
CA THR A 314 1.47 26.83 4.14
C THR A 314 2.23 27.85 3.32
N SER A 315 1.48 28.73 2.68
CA SER A 315 2.02 29.93 2.01
C SER A 315 1.95 31.18 2.89
N GLN A 316 1.35 31.06 4.07
CA GLN A 316 1.16 32.17 5.02
C GLN A 316 2.04 31.95 6.25
N GLN A 317 2.25 33.02 6.99
CA GLN A 317 2.92 32.91 8.28
C GLN A 317 2.05 32.09 9.25
N LEU A 318 2.62 31.06 9.85
CA LEU A 318 1.96 30.20 10.82
C LEU A 318 1.90 30.90 12.16
N ASP A 319 0.73 30.84 12.79
CA ASP A 319 0.61 31.18 14.20
C ASP A 319 1.07 30.00 15.09
N VAL A 320 1.51 30.31 16.28
CA VAL A 320 2.01 29.34 17.26
C VAL A 320 0.91 28.35 17.67
N ASP A 321 -0.33 28.83 17.82
CA ASP A 321 -1.47 28.02 18.26
C ASP A 321 -1.80 26.94 17.21
N SER A 322 -1.74 27.27 15.93
CA SER A 322 -1.93 26.30 14.84
C SER A 322 -0.82 25.25 14.79
N MET A 323 0.43 25.66 15.02
CA MET A 323 1.57 24.73 15.12
C MET A 323 1.41 23.76 16.28
N ASP A 324 1.10 24.26 17.46
CA ASP A 324 0.92 23.45 18.67
C ASP A 324 -0.29 22.51 18.56
N ARG A 325 -1.37 22.97 17.96
CA ARG A 325 -2.54 22.13 17.65
C ARG A 325 -2.16 20.94 16.77
N VAL A 326 -1.43 21.17 15.69
CA VAL A 326 -0.98 20.10 14.77
C VAL A 326 -0.05 19.15 15.52
N LYS A 327 1.00 19.65 16.20
CA LYS A 327 1.94 18.80 16.96
C LYS A 327 1.21 17.94 18.00
N LYS A 328 0.24 18.48 18.71
CA LYS A 328 -0.59 17.75 19.69
C LYS A 328 -1.48 16.70 19.01
N ASN A 329 -2.13 17.06 17.91
CA ASN A 329 -3.06 16.15 17.22
C ASN A 329 -2.37 14.96 16.58
N PHE A 330 -1.14 15.13 16.11
CA PHE A 330 -0.40 14.07 15.43
C PHE A 330 0.61 13.34 16.31
N SER A 331 0.76 13.75 17.60
CA SER A 331 1.59 13.00 18.54
C SER A 331 1.16 11.52 18.60
N PRO A 332 2.11 10.54 18.57
CA PRO A 332 3.56 10.66 18.66
C PRO A 332 4.31 10.78 17.30
N LEU A 333 3.63 11.05 16.19
CA LEU A 333 4.30 11.23 14.91
C LEU A 333 5.18 12.50 14.91
N PRO A 334 6.38 12.44 14.32
CA PRO A 334 7.15 13.65 14.07
C PRO A 334 6.36 14.56 13.11
N SER A 335 6.28 15.84 13.45
CA SER A 335 5.53 16.82 12.66
C SER A 335 6.41 18.01 12.35
N ALA A 336 6.41 18.46 11.09
CA ALA A 336 7.15 19.63 10.64
C ALA A 336 6.29 20.48 9.70
N PHE A 337 6.78 21.69 9.41
CA PHE A 337 6.08 22.63 8.56
C PHE A 337 6.94 22.96 7.35
N ILE A 338 6.31 23.08 6.17
CA ILE A 338 6.93 23.46 4.92
C ILE A 338 6.37 24.82 4.55
N SER A 339 7.25 25.83 4.56
CA SER A 339 6.91 27.17 4.07
C SER A 339 7.01 27.21 2.55
N SER A 340 5.90 27.52 1.90
CA SER A 340 5.82 27.71 0.45
C SER A 340 5.86 29.16 0.02
N THR A 341 6.21 30.08 0.91
CA THR A 341 6.25 31.53 0.63
C THR A 341 7.23 31.91 -0.48
N LEU A 342 8.28 31.11 -0.70
CA LEU A 342 9.30 31.35 -1.73
C LEU A 342 8.95 30.68 -3.09
N MET A 343 7.77 30.13 -3.26
CA MET A 343 7.34 29.49 -4.51
C MET A 343 6.86 30.51 -5.56
N ASN A 344 7.68 31.51 -5.84
CA ASN A 344 7.48 32.44 -6.94
C ASN A 344 8.19 31.91 -8.20
N SER A 345 7.66 32.19 -9.37
CA SER A 345 8.28 31.75 -10.63
C SER A 345 9.48 32.63 -11.02
N PRO A 346 10.65 32.07 -11.41
CA PRO A 346 10.99 30.65 -11.35
C PRO A 346 11.27 30.16 -9.93
N ILE A 347 10.82 28.94 -9.63
CA ILE A 347 10.94 28.34 -8.29
C ILE A 347 12.38 27.92 -8.03
N ALA A 348 13.00 28.51 -7.01
CA ALA A 348 14.37 28.19 -6.61
C ALA A 348 14.35 27.16 -5.46
N TRP A 349 14.25 25.87 -5.77
CA TRP A 349 14.16 24.78 -4.78
C TRP A 349 15.33 24.80 -3.80
N ASN A 350 16.53 25.13 -4.25
CA ASN A 350 17.71 25.25 -3.38
C ASN A 350 17.50 26.26 -2.24
N ARG A 351 16.84 27.39 -2.53
CA ARG A 351 16.53 28.39 -1.49
C ARG A 351 15.45 27.90 -0.54
N ILE A 352 14.42 27.26 -1.08
CA ILE A 352 13.31 26.70 -0.27
C ILE A 352 13.86 25.64 0.67
N LEU A 353 14.70 24.73 0.17
CA LEU A 353 15.28 23.67 0.98
C LEU A 353 16.26 24.22 2.03
N MET A 354 17.02 25.27 1.73
CA MET A 354 17.99 25.85 2.67
C MET A 354 17.35 26.86 3.64
N ASP A 355 16.05 27.16 3.49
CA ASP A 355 15.35 28.01 4.43
C ASP A 355 15.34 27.37 5.83
N PRO A 356 15.77 28.10 6.89
CA PRO A 356 15.71 27.62 8.28
C PRO A 356 14.30 27.17 8.70
N ALA A 357 13.26 27.81 8.17
CA ALA A 357 11.88 27.44 8.46
C ALA A 357 11.55 25.98 8.02
N ASN A 358 12.30 25.42 7.08
CA ASN A 358 12.11 24.08 6.54
C ASN A 358 13.09 23.04 7.14
N GLU A 359 13.86 23.40 8.16
CA GLU A 359 14.89 22.53 8.75
C GLU A 359 14.28 21.27 9.41
N GLU A 360 13.20 21.42 10.20
CA GLU A 360 12.52 20.28 10.80
C GLU A 360 11.99 19.31 9.75
N ALA A 361 11.46 19.82 8.63
CA ALA A 361 10.96 19.01 7.53
C ALA A 361 12.09 18.20 6.85
N ARG A 362 13.23 18.84 6.60
CA ARG A 362 14.42 18.14 6.07
C ARG A 362 14.92 17.09 7.05
N HIS A 363 14.94 17.40 8.34
CA HIS A 363 15.37 16.45 9.37
C HIS A 363 14.50 15.21 9.41
N ILE A 364 13.15 15.33 9.32
CA ILE A 364 12.24 14.18 9.25
C ILE A 364 12.55 13.32 8.04
N LEU A 365 12.74 13.90 6.85
CA LEU A 365 13.06 13.16 5.63
C LEU A 365 14.43 12.47 5.73
N THR A 366 15.44 13.16 6.24
CA THR A 366 16.79 12.59 6.46
C THR A 366 16.75 11.44 7.46
N SER A 367 16.04 11.61 8.58
CA SER A 367 15.90 10.58 9.60
C SER A 367 15.17 9.35 9.06
N PHE A 368 14.15 9.53 8.24
CA PHE A 368 13.49 8.42 7.55
C PHE A 368 14.45 7.67 6.62
N ALA A 369 15.33 8.37 5.90
CA ALA A 369 16.30 7.74 5.01
C ALA A 369 17.42 7.00 5.74
N SER A 370 17.82 7.46 6.92
CA SER A 370 19.00 6.96 7.65
C SER A 370 18.71 5.96 8.76
N GLN A 371 17.48 5.91 9.29
CA GLN A 371 17.18 5.14 10.51
C GLN A 371 16.14 4.05 10.33
N CYS A 372 16.33 2.98 11.09
CA CYS A 372 15.27 2.07 11.48
C CYS A 372 14.38 2.80 12.51
N SER A 373 13.36 3.52 12.04
CA SER A 373 12.40 4.18 12.93
C SER A 373 11.76 3.13 13.85
N THR A 374 11.82 3.35 15.15
CA THR A 374 11.05 2.56 16.13
C THR A 374 9.58 2.89 15.95
N ILE A 375 8.91 2.16 15.07
CA ILE A 375 7.51 2.40 14.78
C ILE A 375 6.67 1.80 15.90
N THR A 376 5.84 2.61 16.50
CA THR A 376 4.85 2.16 17.47
C THR A 376 3.88 1.21 16.79
N SER A 377 3.86 -0.05 17.24
CA SER A 377 2.92 -1.04 16.70
C SER A 377 1.48 -0.55 16.84
N SER A 378 0.73 -0.56 15.72
CA SER A 378 -0.70 -0.21 15.70
C SER A 378 -1.59 -1.24 16.40
N VAL A 379 -1.04 -2.41 16.74
CA VAL A 379 -1.70 -3.50 17.46
C VAL A 379 -0.83 -3.90 18.65
N LYS A 380 -1.40 -3.91 19.83
CA LYS A 380 -0.73 -4.37 21.05
C LYS A 380 -1.53 -5.52 21.65
N PHE A 381 -0.84 -6.58 22.05
CA PHE A 381 -1.42 -7.75 22.69
C PHE A 381 -1.00 -7.79 24.18
N ASP A 382 -1.97 -7.96 25.06
CA ASP A 382 -1.74 -8.24 26.48
C ASP A 382 -2.27 -9.64 26.78
N SER A 383 -1.37 -10.63 26.78
CA SER A 383 -1.73 -12.03 27.02
C SER A 383 -2.22 -12.28 28.45
N LYS A 384 -1.75 -11.51 29.43
CA LYS A 384 -2.17 -11.67 30.84
C LYS A 384 -3.63 -11.26 31.05
N ARG A 385 -4.04 -10.16 30.40
CA ARG A 385 -5.39 -9.61 30.49
C ARG A 385 -6.30 -10.10 29.38
N LYS A 386 -5.79 -10.84 28.42
CA LYS A 386 -6.48 -11.25 27.20
C LYS A 386 -7.07 -10.03 26.46
N VAL A 387 -6.28 -9.02 26.25
CA VAL A 387 -6.71 -7.76 25.63
C VAL A 387 -5.91 -7.49 24.36
N VAL A 388 -6.63 -7.02 23.35
CA VAL A 388 -6.05 -6.49 22.12
C VAL A 388 -6.35 -5.00 22.04
N THR A 389 -5.34 -4.18 21.90
CA THR A 389 -5.47 -2.74 21.71
C THR A 389 -5.09 -2.37 20.29
N LEU A 390 -6.03 -1.74 19.59
CA LEU A 390 -5.86 -1.28 18.21
C LEU A 390 -5.86 0.24 18.19
N PHE A 391 -4.79 0.83 17.66
CA PHE A 391 -4.70 2.28 17.49
C PHE A 391 -5.50 2.69 16.26
N MET A 392 -6.49 3.57 16.44
CA MET A 392 -7.50 3.95 15.45
C MET A 392 -7.68 5.49 15.39
N PRO A 393 -6.63 6.25 15.03
CA PRO A 393 -6.73 7.71 14.98
C PRO A 393 -7.72 8.16 13.91
N GLY A 394 -8.44 9.25 14.15
CA GLY A 394 -9.39 9.85 13.21
C GLY A 394 -10.68 9.07 13.00
N PHE A 395 -10.95 8.03 13.81
CA PHE A 395 -12.21 7.29 13.81
C PHE A 395 -13.01 7.54 15.09
N ASP A 396 -14.32 7.51 14.94
CA ASP A 396 -15.27 7.42 16.03
C ASP A 396 -15.73 5.97 16.24
N LYS A 397 -16.20 5.68 17.45
CA LYS A 397 -16.68 4.33 17.81
C LYS A 397 -17.77 3.82 16.85
N SER A 398 -18.66 4.70 16.40
CA SER A 398 -19.77 4.36 15.50
C SER A 398 -19.34 3.93 14.09
N GLU A 399 -18.13 4.27 13.69
CA GLU A 399 -17.58 3.99 12.36
C GLU A 399 -16.79 2.68 12.32
N ILE A 400 -16.54 2.07 13.49
CA ILE A 400 -15.75 0.85 13.62
C ILE A 400 -16.69 -0.35 13.78
N LYS A 401 -16.56 -1.33 12.89
CA LYS A 401 -17.22 -2.61 13.01
C LYS A 401 -16.19 -3.69 13.32
N LEU A 402 -16.48 -4.50 14.33
CA LEU A 402 -15.63 -5.57 14.80
C LEU A 402 -16.35 -6.90 14.68
N TYR A 403 -15.71 -7.86 14.04
CA TYR A 403 -16.21 -9.20 13.89
C TYR A 403 -15.18 -10.22 14.38
N GLN A 404 -15.66 -11.28 14.96
CA GLN A 404 -14.86 -12.46 15.25
C GLN A 404 -14.78 -13.34 14.00
N TYR A 405 -13.59 -13.78 13.65
CA TYR A 405 -13.36 -14.54 12.43
C TYR A 405 -12.58 -15.82 12.74
N ARG A 406 -12.75 -16.86 11.90
CA ARG A 406 -12.07 -18.16 12.00
C ARG A 406 -12.08 -18.78 13.40
N GLY A 407 -13.28 -18.86 13.99
CA GLY A 407 -13.46 -19.54 15.29
C GLY A 407 -12.78 -18.83 16.47
N GLY A 408 -12.46 -17.53 16.34
CA GLY A 408 -11.82 -16.77 17.41
C GLY A 408 -10.30 -16.66 17.32
N SER A 409 -9.70 -17.19 16.25
CA SER A 409 -8.25 -17.02 16.01
C SER A 409 -7.90 -15.68 15.33
N GLU A 410 -8.88 -15.00 14.76
CA GLU A 410 -8.70 -13.71 14.10
C GLU A 410 -9.81 -12.73 14.46
N LEU A 411 -9.48 -11.43 14.51
CA LEU A 411 -10.42 -10.33 14.54
C LEU A 411 -10.48 -9.68 13.18
N LEU A 412 -11.67 -9.42 12.64
CA LEU A 412 -11.87 -8.61 11.46
C LEU A 412 -12.39 -7.24 11.88
N VAL A 413 -11.62 -6.21 11.54
CA VAL A 413 -11.97 -4.81 11.80
C VAL A 413 -12.30 -4.12 10.49
N GLU A 414 -13.48 -3.52 10.42
CA GLU A 414 -13.88 -2.67 9.30
C GLU A 414 -13.93 -1.22 9.75
N ALA A 415 -13.17 -0.37 9.10
CA ALA A 415 -13.17 1.08 9.30
C ALA A 415 -12.55 1.78 8.08
N GLY A 416 -13.09 2.95 7.69
CA GLY A 416 -12.54 3.77 6.61
C GLY A 416 -12.46 3.06 5.26
N ASP A 417 -13.50 2.32 4.88
CA ASP A 417 -13.57 1.53 3.64
C ASP A 417 -12.49 0.43 3.54
N GLN A 418 -11.86 0.08 4.67
CA GLN A 418 -10.84 -0.95 4.76
C GLN A 418 -11.31 -2.09 5.65
N ARG A 419 -10.86 -3.30 5.33
CA ARG A 419 -11.06 -4.52 6.12
C ARG A 419 -9.70 -5.07 6.50
N ARG A 420 -9.43 -5.14 7.80
CA ARG A 420 -8.19 -5.66 8.32
C ARG A 420 -8.43 -6.90 9.17
N ALA A 421 -7.84 -8.02 8.77
CA ALA A 421 -7.78 -9.21 9.59
C ALA A 421 -6.56 -9.15 10.51
N ILE A 422 -6.77 -9.40 11.79
CA ILE A 422 -5.74 -9.38 12.82
C ILE A 422 -5.67 -10.78 13.42
N ALA A 423 -4.57 -11.47 13.17
CA ALA A 423 -4.32 -12.77 13.76
C ALA A 423 -4.05 -12.62 15.27
N LEU A 424 -4.70 -13.42 16.08
CA LEU A 424 -4.53 -13.42 17.53
C LEU A 424 -3.47 -14.47 17.91
N PRO A 425 -2.53 -14.12 18.79
CA PRO A 425 -1.63 -15.10 19.40
C PRO A 425 -2.43 -16.21 20.09
N PRO A 426 -1.93 -17.46 20.11
CA PRO A 426 -2.65 -18.61 20.66
C PRO A 426 -3.17 -18.39 22.09
N GLU A 427 -2.42 -17.65 22.91
CA GLU A 427 -2.70 -17.40 24.32
C GLU A 427 -3.91 -16.49 24.55
N ILE A 428 -4.31 -15.71 23.54
CA ILE A 428 -5.42 -14.78 23.61
C ILE A 428 -6.55 -15.08 22.62
N GLN A 429 -6.47 -16.21 21.91
CA GLN A 429 -7.57 -16.67 21.06
C GLN A 429 -8.78 -17.02 21.92
N GLY A 430 -9.95 -16.57 21.51
CA GLY A 430 -11.17 -16.79 22.26
C GLY A 430 -12.33 -15.98 21.73
N LYS A 431 -13.43 -15.98 22.48
CA LYS A 431 -14.63 -15.22 22.15
C LYS A 431 -14.47 -13.76 22.57
N VAL A 432 -14.95 -12.85 21.73
CA VAL A 432 -14.99 -11.42 22.11
C VAL A 432 -15.96 -11.22 23.27
N GLY A 433 -15.44 -10.81 24.44
CA GLY A 433 -16.22 -10.51 25.62
C GLY A 433 -16.72 -9.07 25.66
N GLY A 434 -15.97 -8.15 25.03
CA GLY A 434 -16.36 -6.75 24.95
C GLY A 434 -15.37 -5.91 24.15
N ALA A 435 -15.82 -4.73 23.73
CA ALA A 435 -14.96 -3.75 23.06
C ALA A 435 -15.26 -2.33 23.57
N LYS A 436 -14.22 -1.56 23.89
CA LYS A 436 -14.30 -0.19 24.36
C LYS A 436 -13.40 0.70 23.50
N PHE A 437 -13.89 1.87 23.12
CA PHE A 437 -13.12 2.86 22.39
C PHE A 437 -12.78 4.03 23.32
N MET A 438 -11.49 4.33 23.48
CA MET A 438 -10.96 5.41 24.32
C MET A 438 -9.63 5.91 23.76
N ASP A 439 -9.41 7.21 23.78
CA ASP A 439 -8.12 7.84 23.44
C ASP A 439 -7.55 7.33 22.11
N ARG A 440 -8.38 7.28 21.08
CA ARG A 440 -8.06 6.75 19.74
C ARG A 440 -7.68 5.25 19.72
N ASN A 441 -7.99 4.51 20.77
CA ASN A 441 -7.72 3.08 20.82
C ASN A 441 -9.02 2.28 20.94
N LEU A 442 -9.14 1.25 20.13
CA LEU A 442 -10.13 0.21 20.31
C LEU A 442 -9.53 -0.89 21.17
N VAL A 443 -10.04 -1.04 22.38
CA VAL A 443 -9.61 -2.05 23.35
C VAL A 443 -10.61 -3.20 23.31
N VAL A 444 -10.17 -4.37 22.88
CA VAL A 444 -10.99 -5.59 22.74
C VAL A 444 -10.58 -6.58 23.81
N THR A 445 -11.53 -7.02 24.64
CA THR A 445 -11.32 -8.05 25.68
C THR A 445 -11.80 -9.38 25.13
N LEU A 446 -11.02 -10.44 25.30
CA LEU A 446 -11.30 -11.81 24.91
C LEU A 446 -11.56 -12.69 26.14
N LEU A 447 -12.46 -13.68 25.99
CA LEU A 447 -12.85 -14.61 27.06
C LEU A 447 -12.13 -15.95 26.90
#